data_e02194a536c5ddfd12d2a5928f33451f
#
_entry.id   e02194a536c5ddfd12d2a5928f33451f
#
_cell.length_a   1.000
_cell.length_b   1.000
_cell.length_c   1.000
_cell.angle_alpha   90.00
_cell.angle_beta   90.00
_cell.angle_gamma   90.00
#
_symmetry.space_group_name_H-M   'P 1'
#
loop_
_entity.id
_entity.type
_entity.pdbx_description
1 polymer ?
#
loop_
_entity_poly.entity_id
_entity_poly.type
_entity_poly.pdbx_seq_one_letter_code
_entity_poly.pdbx_strand_id
1 'polypeptide(L)'
;MRYCIVFRGLFLTLLASMVMPPDLAAADLKPRPVIVPTSEPDIQLQVVTEEWVPYNYTNQQGQVDGRATQKVHEVLDAAGISYEIQVFPWTRAMKIAQTQPNTMIYSIFRTPEREAHFEWACPLLRPVKEHLFRLASRNDIKLNSLDDAKRYITALVRGSVVHEYLLSKGFKGGVNLDLSADPSSLIKKLLAGRVDFLITTEFTIYEALRRIDKPYEMVISAFEVRDRSGERACMAFHPDTDSELINQVRRALAEHNRRYIGP
;
A
#
# COMPACT_ATOMS: atom_id res chain seq x y z
N MET A 1 -38.29 -23.12 -55.20
CA MET A 1 -38.61 -22.30 -56.38
C MET A 1 -37.51 -21.28 -56.50
N ARG A 2 -36.51 -21.53 -57.39
CA ARG A 2 -36.36 -20.96 -58.75
C ARG A 2 -36.46 -19.42 -58.72
N TYR A 3 -35.43 -18.62 -59.06
CA TYR A 3 -34.77 -18.51 -60.30
C TYR A 3 -33.33 -18.00 -60.24
N CYS A 4 -32.49 -18.58 -61.08
CA CYS A 4 -31.17 -18.17 -61.50
C CYS A 4 -31.32 -17.19 -62.69
N ILE A 5 -30.60 -16.07 -62.69
CA ILE A 5 -30.40 -15.27 -63.91
C ILE A 5 -28.91 -15.02 -64.09
N VAL A 6 -28.39 -15.61 -65.14
CA VAL A 6 -27.07 -15.41 -65.73
C VAL A 6 -27.14 -14.25 -66.70
N PHE A 7 -26.25 -13.27 -66.59
CA PHE A 7 -25.99 -12.31 -67.71
C PHE A 7 -24.52 -12.40 -68.11
N ARG A 8 -24.40 -12.83 -69.43
CA ARG A 8 -23.18 -12.80 -70.18
C ARG A 8 -23.15 -11.46 -70.98
N GLY A 9 -22.03 -10.77 -70.95
CA GLY A 9 -21.79 -9.56 -71.77
C GLY A 9 -20.30 -9.26 -71.82
N LEU A 10 -19.78 -9.62 -72.82
CA LEU A 10 -18.97 -9.20 -73.98
C LEU A 10 -17.76 -8.28 -73.60
N PHE A 11 -16.59 -8.85 -73.93
CA PHE A 11 -15.26 -8.21 -73.92
C PHE A 11 -15.16 -7.13 -75.02
N LEU A 12 -14.61 -5.98 -74.68
CA LEU A 12 -13.98 -5.07 -75.66
C LEU A 12 -12.62 -4.63 -75.08
N THR A 13 -11.57 -5.17 -75.70
CA THR A 13 -10.17 -4.85 -75.43
C THR A 13 -9.80 -3.54 -76.15
N LEU A 14 -9.45 -2.51 -75.38
CA LEU A 14 -8.75 -1.32 -75.89
C LEU A 14 -7.31 -1.37 -75.41
N LEU A 15 -6.37 -1.62 -76.35
CA LEU A 15 -4.94 -1.42 -76.14
C LEU A 15 -4.67 0.08 -76.16
N ALA A 16 -4.33 0.68 -75.05
CA ALA A 16 -3.71 2.00 -74.98
C ALA A 16 -2.23 1.84 -74.63
N SER A 17 -1.38 2.11 -75.60
CA SER A 17 0.07 2.17 -75.50
C SER A 17 0.44 3.39 -74.63
N MET A 18 0.88 3.19 -73.42
CA MET A 18 1.37 4.24 -72.55
C MET A 18 2.90 4.28 -72.65
N VAL A 19 3.40 5.35 -73.25
CA VAL A 19 4.82 5.69 -73.31
C VAL A 19 5.22 6.16 -71.94
N MET A 20 6.16 5.46 -71.33
CA MET A 20 6.78 5.82 -70.06
C MET A 20 7.87 6.87 -70.30
N PRO A 21 7.91 7.99 -69.49
CA PRO A 21 9.10 8.87 -69.48
C PRO A 21 10.22 8.24 -68.65
N PRO A 22 11.48 8.46 -69.05
CA PRO A 22 12.63 7.93 -68.29
C PRO A 22 12.95 8.76 -67.04
N ASP A 23 13.41 8.01 -66.05
CA ASP A 23 14.24 8.44 -64.90
C ASP A 23 13.79 9.63 -64.03
N LEU A 24 13.05 9.30 -62.98
CA LEU A 24 13.25 10.00 -61.73
C LEU A 24 14.20 9.16 -60.83
N ALA A 25 15.43 9.69 -60.67
CA ALA A 25 16.44 9.13 -59.77
C ALA A 25 15.85 8.82 -58.39
N ALA A 26 15.96 7.55 -57.97
CA ALA A 26 15.62 7.12 -56.62
C ALA A 26 16.51 7.87 -55.63
N ALA A 27 15.95 8.85 -54.99
CA ALA A 27 16.57 9.48 -53.83
C ALA A 27 16.76 8.38 -52.73
N ASP A 28 17.99 8.09 -52.43
CA ASP A 28 18.43 7.15 -51.37
C ASP A 28 17.95 7.67 -50.01
N LEU A 29 16.68 7.41 -49.68
CA LEU A 29 16.09 7.67 -48.40
C LEU A 29 16.67 6.62 -47.40
N LYS A 30 17.87 6.92 -46.87
CA LYS A 30 18.35 6.21 -45.69
C LYS A 30 17.27 6.26 -44.61
N PRO A 31 16.82 5.09 -44.08
CA PRO A 31 15.85 5.08 -43.02
C PRO A 31 16.44 5.84 -41.82
N ARG A 32 15.77 6.90 -41.39
CA ARG A 32 16.08 7.57 -40.12
C ARG A 32 15.99 6.52 -39.02
N PRO A 33 17.02 6.39 -38.15
CA PRO A 33 16.90 5.53 -37.03
C PRO A 33 15.70 6.01 -36.18
N VAL A 34 14.68 5.17 -36.07
CA VAL A 34 13.61 5.34 -35.10
C VAL A 34 14.27 5.09 -33.73
N ILE A 35 14.62 6.14 -33.04
CA ILE A 35 14.99 6.08 -31.62
C ILE A 35 13.70 5.71 -30.89
N VAL A 36 13.46 4.42 -30.74
CA VAL A 36 12.50 3.90 -29.76
C VAL A 36 13.21 4.08 -28.42
N PRO A 37 12.71 4.90 -27.51
CA PRO A 37 13.24 4.93 -26.15
C PRO A 37 12.82 3.62 -25.48
N THR A 38 13.65 2.58 -25.59
CA THR A 38 13.57 1.35 -24.82
C THR A 38 14.43 1.50 -23.58
N SER A 39 14.03 2.35 -22.67
CA SER A 39 14.40 2.20 -21.28
C SER A 39 13.11 2.15 -20.47
N GLU A 40 12.80 0.98 -19.95
CA GLU A 40 11.98 0.92 -18.75
C GLU A 40 12.54 1.98 -17.78
N PRO A 41 11.67 2.74 -17.09
CA PRO A 41 12.17 3.74 -16.16
C PRO A 41 13.11 3.03 -15.16
N ASP A 42 14.34 3.51 -15.07
CA ASP A 42 15.31 2.99 -14.11
C ASP A 42 14.76 3.24 -12.70
N ILE A 43 14.17 2.20 -12.10
CA ILE A 43 13.54 2.28 -10.77
C ILE A 43 14.65 2.44 -9.75
N GLN A 44 14.79 3.64 -9.19
CA GLN A 44 15.80 3.96 -8.20
C GLN A 44 15.46 3.42 -6.82
N LEU A 45 14.15 3.28 -6.50
CA LEU A 45 13.69 2.91 -5.18
C LEU A 45 12.53 1.92 -5.25
N GLN A 46 12.71 0.75 -4.64
CA GLN A 46 11.61 -0.15 -4.35
C GLN A 46 10.89 0.32 -3.09
N VAL A 47 9.58 0.48 -3.15
CA VAL A 47 8.76 0.92 -2.01
C VAL A 47 7.81 -0.20 -1.61
N VAL A 48 7.82 -0.58 -0.34
CA VAL A 48 6.97 -1.65 0.17
C VAL A 48 6.09 -1.16 1.33
N THR A 49 4.93 -1.77 1.46
CA THR A 49 4.01 -1.49 2.58
C THR A 49 3.09 -2.68 2.84
N GLU A 50 2.22 -2.54 3.83
CA GLU A 50 1.18 -3.50 4.17
C GLU A 50 -0.23 -3.00 3.82
N GLU A 51 -1.25 -3.84 3.99
CA GLU A 51 -2.65 -3.44 3.99
C GLU A 51 -3.01 -2.81 5.35
N TRP A 52 -3.17 -1.50 5.38
CA TRP A 52 -3.62 -0.76 6.56
C TRP A 52 -4.61 0.35 6.17
N VAL A 53 -5.86 -0.01 6.01
CA VAL A 53 -6.96 0.90 5.65
C VAL A 53 -7.17 1.94 6.76
N PRO A 54 -7.32 3.22 6.42
CA PRO A 54 -7.30 3.86 5.12
C PRO A 54 -5.96 4.52 4.77
N TYR A 55 -4.87 4.10 5.39
CA TYR A 55 -3.56 4.74 5.24
C TYR A 55 -2.81 4.25 4.00
N ASN A 56 -2.75 2.95 3.82
CA ASN A 56 -2.13 2.26 2.68
C ASN A 56 -2.87 0.95 2.42
N TYR A 57 -3.31 0.74 1.20
CA TYR A 57 -4.11 -0.43 0.82
C TYR A 57 -4.21 -0.57 -0.69
N THR A 58 -4.60 -1.75 -1.16
CA THR A 58 -4.96 -1.97 -2.56
C THR A 58 -6.43 -1.63 -2.78
N ASN A 59 -6.72 -0.71 -3.70
CA ASN A 59 -8.09 -0.31 -4.04
C ASN A 59 -8.77 -1.35 -4.97
N GLN A 60 -10.05 -1.12 -5.33
CA GLN A 60 -10.82 -2.03 -6.18
C GLN A 60 -10.27 -2.14 -7.62
N GLN A 61 -9.48 -1.19 -8.06
CA GLN A 61 -8.80 -1.18 -9.35
C GLN A 61 -7.44 -1.87 -9.32
N GLY A 62 -7.04 -2.42 -8.16
CA GLY A 62 -5.73 -3.06 -7.98
C GLY A 62 -4.57 -2.09 -7.78
N GLN A 63 -4.85 -0.80 -7.59
CA GLN A 63 -3.83 0.23 -7.37
C GLN A 63 -3.58 0.42 -5.88
N VAL A 64 -2.34 0.73 -5.51
CA VAL A 64 -1.98 1.10 -4.14
C VAL A 64 -2.48 2.52 -3.86
N ASP A 65 -3.29 2.68 -2.81
CA ASP A 65 -3.95 3.93 -2.46
C ASP A 65 -3.95 4.13 -0.93
N GLY A 66 -4.45 5.28 -0.48
CA GLY A 66 -4.60 5.64 0.92
C GLY A 66 -3.83 6.91 1.30
N ARG A 67 -4.15 7.46 2.47
CA ARG A 67 -3.63 8.76 2.92
C ARG A 67 -2.11 8.78 3.06
N ALA A 68 -1.51 7.69 3.53
CA ALA A 68 -0.06 7.57 3.61
C ALA A 68 0.55 7.39 2.22
N THR A 69 -0.09 6.57 1.36
CA THR A 69 0.35 6.34 -0.02
C THR A 69 0.35 7.64 -0.82
N GLN A 70 -0.72 8.43 -0.77
CA GLN A 70 -0.81 9.73 -1.44
C GLN A 70 0.33 10.66 -1.00
N LYS A 71 0.60 10.74 0.31
CA LYS A 71 1.71 11.52 0.83
C LYS A 71 3.08 10.99 0.38
N VAL A 72 3.24 9.66 0.30
CA VAL A 72 4.48 9.04 -0.23
C VAL A 72 4.70 9.44 -1.68
N HIS A 73 3.65 9.39 -2.52
CA HIS A 73 3.71 9.86 -3.90
C HIS A 73 4.16 11.33 -3.97
N GLU A 74 3.47 12.22 -3.26
CA GLU A 74 3.80 13.66 -3.25
C GLU A 74 5.25 13.94 -2.81
N VAL A 75 5.75 13.19 -1.84
CA VAL A 75 7.12 13.36 -1.33
C VAL A 75 8.17 12.80 -2.30
N LEU A 76 7.96 11.61 -2.86
CA LEU A 76 8.93 11.00 -3.78
C LEU A 76 8.96 11.73 -5.14
N ASP A 77 7.80 12.15 -5.64
CA ASP A 77 7.71 12.98 -6.86
C ASP A 77 8.41 14.32 -6.69
N ALA A 78 8.20 14.99 -5.54
CA ALA A 78 8.90 16.24 -5.21
C ALA A 78 10.41 16.04 -5.01
N ALA A 79 10.85 14.85 -4.61
CA ALA A 79 12.26 14.49 -4.52
C ALA A 79 12.88 14.12 -5.89
N GLY A 80 12.06 13.94 -6.95
CA GLY A 80 12.52 13.56 -8.28
C GLY A 80 13.02 12.11 -8.37
N ILE A 81 12.49 11.22 -7.51
CA ILE A 81 12.91 9.81 -7.42
C ILE A 81 11.93 8.95 -8.22
N SER A 82 12.44 8.05 -9.05
CA SER A 82 11.64 7.00 -9.70
C SER A 82 11.46 5.81 -8.76
N TYR A 83 10.23 5.31 -8.62
CA TYR A 83 9.90 4.27 -7.64
C TYR A 83 8.75 3.39 -8.10
N GLU A 84 8.68 2.21 -7.50
CA GLU A 84 7.53 1.29 -7.61
C GLU A 84 7.03 0.94 -6.21
N ILE A 85 5.69 1.02 -5.99
CA ILE A 85 5.08 0.66 -4.69
C ILE A 85 4.42 -0.70 -4.78
N GLN A 86 4.73 -1.58 -3.82
CA GLN A 86 4.15 -2.91 -3.71
C GLN A 86 3.60 -3.16 -2.30
N VAL A 87 2.44 -3.84 -2.23
CA VAL A 87 1.79 -4.19 -0.96
C VAL A 87 2.05 -5.67 -0.66
N PHE A 88 2.50 -5.94 0.56
CA PHE A 88 2.77 -7.28 1.06
C PHE A 88 2.17 -7.48 2.46
N PRO A 89 1.99 -8.72 2.93
CA PRO A 89 1.81 -8.97 4.36
C PRO A 89 2.95 -8.33 5.18
N TRP A 90 2.61 -7.71 6.31
CA TRP A 90 3.55 -6.92 7.12
C TRP A 90 4.92 -7.57 7.32
N THR A 91 4.95 -8.84 7.76
CA THR A 91 6.22 -9.55 8.01
C THR A 91 7.07 -9.72 6.76
N ARG A 92 6.43 -9.83 5.58
CA ARG A 92 7.13 -9.92 4.29
C ARG A 92 7.68 -8.55 3.89
N ALA A 93 6.87 -7.49 3.99
CA ALA A 93 7.31 -6.12 3.72
C ALA A 93 8.52 -5.75 4.59
N MET A 94 8.46 -6.03 5.89
CA MET A 94 9.56 -5.83 6.83
C MET A 94 10.82 -6.59 6.41
N LYS A 95 10.68 -7.88 6.06
CA LYS A 95 11.83 -8.68 5.63
C LYS A 95 12.48 -8.12 4.35
N ILE A 96 11.67 -7.74 3.35
CA ILE A 96 12.18 -7.14 2.11
C ILE A 96 12.96 -5.87 2.44
N ALA A 97 12.37 -4.95 3.22
CA ALA A 97 13.01 -3.69 3.59
C ALA A 97 14.29 -3.85 4.42
N GLN A 98 14.42 -4.94 5.19
CA GLN A 98 15.62 -5.24 5.97
C GLN A 98 16.73 -5.94 5.19
N THR A 99 16.43 -6.54 4.03
CA THR A 99 17.37 -7.42 3.34
C THR A 99 17.71 -7.01 1.92
N GLN A 100 16.97 -6.06 1.35
CA GLN A 100 17.17 -5.62 -0.03
C GLN A 100 17.61 -4.14 -0.06
N PRO A 101 18.82 -3.85 -0.56
CA PRO A 101 19.27 -2.48 -0.81
C PRO A 101 18.26 -1.70 -1.69
N ASN A 102 18.31 -0.37 -1.60
CA ASN A 102 17.42 0.53 -2.33
C ASN A 102 15.93 0.24 -2.12
N THR A 103 15.58 -0.21 -0.91
CA THR A 103 14.20 -0.46 -0.50
C THR A 103 13.78 0.50 0.61
N MET A 104 12.57 1.04 0.48
CA MET A 104 11.90 1.84 1.49
C MET A 104 10.60 1.15 1.92
N ILE A 105 10.37 1.04 3.22
CA ILE A 105 9.07 0.68 3.80
C ILE A 105 8.43 1.94 4.39
N TYR A 106 7.11 2.11 4.24
CA TYR A 106 6.42 3.22 4.85
C TYR A 106 5.26 2.78 5.75
N SER A 107 4.75 3.74 6.54
CA SER A 107 3.79 3.49 7.64
C SER A 107 4.35 2.59 8.75
N ILE A 108 5.67 2.53 8.86
CA ILE A 108 6.37 1.80 9.91
C ILE A 108 6.58 2.68 11.15
N PHE A 109 6.27 2.14 12.32
CA PHE A 109 6.55 2.83 13.59
C PHE A 109 8.02 2.68 13.96
N ARG A 110 8.67 3.84 14.23
CA ARG A 110 10.05 3.89 14.71
C ARG A 110 10.07 3.53 16.19
N THR A 111 10.72 2.43 16.53
CA THR A 111 10.87 1.93 17.89
C THR A 111 12.35 1.68 18.21
N PRO A 112 12.76 1.59 19.49
CA PRO A 112 14.14 1.29 19.85
C PRO A 112 14.66 -0.01 19.22
N GLU A 113 13.82 -1.04 19.10
CA GLU A 113 14.18 -2.35 18.54
C GLU A 113 14.41 -2.28 17.02
N ARG A 114 13.79 -1.31 16.36
CA ARG A 114 13.90 -1.12 14.90
C ARG A 114 14.93 -0.06 14.51
N GLU A 115 15.37 0.74 15.48
CA GLU A 115 16.20 1.93 15.26
C GLU A 115 17.45 1.64 14.40
N ALA A 116 18.20 0.62 14.77
CA ALA A 116 19.47 0.27 14.13
C ALA A 116 19.34 -0.47 12.78
N HIS A 117 18.12 -0.83 12.40
CA HIS A 117 17.87 -1.62 11.18
C HIS A 117 17.54 -0.78 9.97
N PHE A 118 17.35 0.52 10.11
CA PHE A 118 16.88 1.40 9.05
C PHE A 118 17.47 2.81 9.14
N GLU A 119 17.52 3.47 8.00
CA GLU A 119 17.61 4.92 7.89
C GLU A 119 16.21 5.54 7.83
N TRP A 120 15.93 6.57 8.63
CA TRP A 120 14.58 7.06 8.90
C TRP A 120 14.29 8.42 8.28
N ALA A 121 13.07 8.59 7.73
CA ALA A 121 12.48 9.87 7.39
C ALA A 121 11.11 10.01 8.09
N CYS A 122 11.01 10.92 9.04
CA CYS A 122 9.87 11.07 9.95
C CYS A 122 9.43 12.54 10.13
N PRO A 123 8.17 12.79 10.54
CA PRO A 123 7.05 11.86 10.59
C PRO A 123 6.35 11.72 9.23
N LEU A 124 5.86 10.54 8.90
CA LEU A 124 4.95 10.34 7.77
C LEU A 124 3.50 10.63 8.17
N LEU A 125 3.05 10.04 9.27
CA LEU A 125 1.69 10.19 9.78
C LEU A 125 1.69 10.87 11.16
N ARG A 126 0.52 11.43 11.51
CA ARG A 126 0.24 11.88 12.88
C ARG A 126 0.16 10.67 13.82
N PRO A 127 0.43 10.86 15.13
CA PRO A 127 0.23 9.81 16.12
C PRO A 127 -1.19 9.25 16.07
N VAL A 128 -1.31 7.94 16.27
CA VAL A 128 -2.59 7.22 16.31
C VAL A 128 -2.75 6.53 17.66
N LYS A 129 -4.01 6.42 18.11
CA LYS A 129 -4.38 5.68 19.32
C LYS A 129 -4.97 4.33 18.93
N GLU A 130 -4.60 3.30 19.65
CA GLU A 130 -5.13 1.95 19.46
C GLU A 130 -6.05 1.56 20.59
N HIS A 131 -7.13 0.89 20.22
CA HIS A 131 -8.17 0.46 21.13
C HIS A 131 -8.47 -1.02 20.94
N LEU A 132 -8.85 -1.67 22.00
CA LEU A 132 -9.55 -2.95 21.96
C LEU A 132 -11.01 -2.70 21.61
N PHE A 133 -11.43 -3.10 20.42
CA PHE A 133 -12.84 -3.06 20.01
C PHE A 133 -13.48 -4.42 20.22
N ARG A 134 -14.67 -4.43 20.81
CA ARG A 134 -15.53 -5.60 20.94
C ARG A 134 -16.86 -5.40 20.23
N LEU A 135 -17.61 -6.47 20.04
CA LEU A 135 -19.00 -6.34 19.60
C LEU A 135 -19.84 -5.60 20.68
N ALA A 136 -20.72 -4.73 20.22
CA ALA A 136 -21.65 -4.00 21.10
C ALA A 136 -22.53 -4.96 21.92
N SER A 137 -22.88 -6.12 21.35
CA SER A 137 -23.68 -7.16 22.02
C SER A 137 -22.97 -7.87 23.18
N ARG A 138 -21.63 -7.80 23.26
CA ARG A 138 -20.85 -8.42 24.32
C ARG A 138 -20.79 -7.54 25.58
N ASN A 139 -21.93 -7.22 26.16
CA ASN A 139 -22.05 -6.39 27.36
C ASN A 139 -21.51 -7.07 28.64
N ASP A 140 -21.28 -8.37 28.59
CA ASP A 140 -20.65 -9.20 29.59
C ASP A 140 -19.18 -8.84 29.80
N ILE A 141 -18.49 -8.29 28.79
CA ILE A 141 -17.08 -7.96 28.86
C ILE A 141 -16.90 -6.58 29.47
N LYS A 142 -16.21 -6.54 30.62
CA LYS A 142 -15.81 -5.32 31.35
C LYS A 142 -14.29 -5.36 31.56
N LEU A 143 -13.58 -4.32 31.11
CA LEU A 143 -12.15 -4.18 31.29
C LEU A 143 -11.87 -2.95 32.18
N ASN A 144 -11.09 -3.15 33.25
CA ASN A 144 -10.56 -2.08 34.08
C ASN A 144 -9.06 -1.86 33.79
N SER A 145 -8.42 -2.85 33.19
CA SER A 145 -6.99 -2.82 32.84
C SER A 145 -6.74 -3.62 31.56
N LEU A 146 -5.58 -3.43 30.95
CA LEU A 146 -5.12 -4.26 29.85
C LEU A 146 -5.01 -5.75 30.27
N ASP A 147 -4.65 -6.02 31.50
CA ASP A 147 -4.50 -7.37 32.03
C ASP A 147 -5.81 -8.15 32.07
N ASP A 148 -6.94 -7.47 32.22
CA ASP A 148 -8.26 -8.09 32.13
C ASP A 148 -8.53 -8.70 30.75
N ALA A 149 -7.96 -8.11 29.69
CA ALA A 149 -8.11 -8.60 28.34
C ALA A 149 -7.40 -9.96 28.09
N LYS A 150 -6.47 -10.37 28.95
CA LYS A 150 -5.79 -11.68 28.84
C LYS A 150 -6.72 -12.88 29.00
N ARG A 151 -7.92 -12.68 29.55
CA ARG A 151 -8.97 -13.72 29.69
C ARG A 151 -9.75 -13.95 28.40
N TYR A 152 -9.50 -13.15 27.36
CA TYR A 152 -10.22 -13.11 26.11
C TYR A 152 -9.25 -13.25 24.94
N ILE A 153 -9.78 -13.51 23.74
CA ILE A 153 -8.99 -13.61 22.52
C ILE A 153 -8.97 -12.28 21.79
N THR A 154 -7.78 -11.72 21.61
CA THR A 154 -7.55 -10.49 20.84
C THR A 154 -6.96 -10.80 19.48
N ALA A 155 -7.62 -10.35 18.41
CA ALA A 155 -7.11 -10.46 17.04
C ALA A 155 -6.24 -9.27 16.66
N LEU A 156 -5.12 -9.52 15.97
CA LEU A 156 -4.21 -8.48 15.49
C LEU A 156 -3.29 -8.98 14.37
N VAL A 157 -2.58 -8.03 13.74
CA VAL A 157 -1.60 -8.36 12.70
C VAL A 157 -0.32 -8.91 13.33
N ARG A 158 0.13 -10.04 12.81
CA ARG A 158 1.38 -10.70 13.22
C ARG A 158 2.60 -9.81 12.98
N GLY A 159 3.47 -9.67 13.98
CA GLY A 159 4.72 -8.90 13.89
C GLY A 159 4.51 -7.38 13.84
N SER A 160 3.28 -6.90 14.05
CA SER A 160 3.04 -5.46 14.21
C SER A 160 3.63 -4.96 15.52
N VAL A 161 3.84 -3.65 15.63
CA VAL A 161 4.38 -3.06 16.86
C VAL A 161 3.46 -3.29 18.06
N VAL A 162 2.14 -3.36 17.84
CA VAL A 162 1.19 -3.70 18.91
C VAL A 162 1.28 -5.18 19.32
N HIS A 163 1.60 -6.07 18.39
CA HIS A 163 1.89 -7.47 18.71
C HIS A 163 3.10 -7.57 19.66
N GLU A 164 4.21 -6.90 19.32
CA GLU A 164 5.42 -6.84 20.15
C GLU A 164 5.11 -6.27 21.54
N TYR A 165 4.32 -5.18 21.58
CA TYR A 165 3.89 -4.57 22.84
C TYR A 165 3.05 -5.54 23.71
N LEU A 166 2.04 -6.22 23.13
CA LEU A 166 1.21 -7.15 23.91
C LEU A 166 2.02 -8.36 24.41
N LEU A 167 2.98 -8.86 23.62
CA LEU A 167 3.90 -9.89 24.10
C LEU A 167 4.70 -9.42 25.31
N SER A 168 5.21 -8.18 25.30
CA SER A 168 5.93 -7.60 26.47
C SER A 168 5.04 -7.43 27.71
N LYS A 169 3.70 -7.37 27.52
CA LYS A 169 2.70 -7.35 28.60
C LYS A 169 2.24 -8.74 29.02
N GLY A 170 2.85 -9.81 28.49
CA GLY A 170 2.57 -11.21 28.88
C GLY A 170 1.39 -11.84 28.15
N PHE A 171 0.88 -11.25 27.08
CA PHE A 171 -0.03 -11.94 26.17
C PHE A 171 0.72 -13.04 25.41
N LYS A 172 -0.01 -14.06 24.92
CA LYS A 172 0.60 -15.24 24.29
C LYS A 172 -0.14 -15.61 22.99
N GLY A 173 0.61 -15.79 21.91
CA GLY A 173 0.08 -16.31 20.65
C GLY A 173 -0.55 -17.70 20.83
N GLY A 174 -1.71 -17.92 20.23
CA GLY A 174 -2.45 -19.19 20.33
C GLY A 174 -3.16 -19.42 21.68
N VAL A 175 -3.04 -18.48 22.64
CA VAL A 175 -3.75 -18.53 23.94
C VAL A 175 -4.76 -17.40 24.01
N ASN A 176 -4.28 -16.17 23.99
CA ASN A 176 -5.10 -14.95 24.03
C ASN A 176 -4.81 -13.96 22.90
N LEU A 177 -3.93 -14.34 21.95
CA LEU A 177 -3.72 -13.62 20.70
C LEU A 177 -4.02 -14.52 19.51
N ASP A 178 -4.93 -14.06 18.65
CA ASP A 178 -5.17 -14.59 17.30
C ASP A 178 -4.41 -13.73 16.29
N LEU A 179 -3.34 -14.29 15.73
CA LEU A 179 -2.39 -13.59 14.87
C LEU A 179 -2.69 -13.85 13.39
N SER A 180 -3.04 -12.82 12.63
CA SER A 180 -3.25 -12.90 11.19
C SER A 180 -2.15 -12.19 10.40
N ALA A 181 -1.83 -12.70 9.22
CA ALA A 181 -1.05 -11.99 8.21
C ALA A 181 -1.94 -11.10 7.30
N ASP A 182 -3.26 -11.34 7.31
CA ASP A 182 -4.26 -10.62 6.53
C ASP A 182 -5.13 -9.75 7.44
N PRO A 183 -4.97 -8.41 7.41
CA PRO A 183 -5.79 -7.49 8.20
C PRO A 183 -7.29 -7.57 7.87
N SER A 184 -7.65 -7.89 6.62
CA SER A 184 -9.06 -7.98 6.21
C SER A 184 -9.83 -9.11 6.89
N SER A 185 -9.12 -10.15 7.35
CA SER A 185 -9.71 -11.26 8.09
C SER A 185 -10.08 -10.89 9.53
N LEU A 186 -9.42 -9.89 10.12
CA LEU A 186 -9.56 -9.54 11.54
C LEU A 186 -10.97 -9.04 11.86
N ILE A 187 -11.50 -8.10 11.08
CA ILE A 187 -12.86 -7.59 11.28
C ILE A 187 -13.92 -8.69 11.07
N LYS A 188 -13.70 -9.59 10.09
CA LYS A 188 -14.61 -10.72 9.87
C LYS A 188 -14.64 -11.68 11.05
N LYS A 189 -13.48 -11.93 11.70
CA LYS A 189 -13.40 -12.76 12.90
C LYS A 189 -14.15 -12.12 14.07
N LEU A 190 -13.99 -10.80 14.28
CA LEU A 190 -14.71 -10.07 15.32
C LEU A 190 -16.22 -10.14 15.08
N LEU A 191 -16.69 -9.81 13.87
CA LEU A 191 -18.12 -9.83 13.54
C LEU A 191 -18.75 -11.23 13.64
N ALA A 192 -17.97 -12.27 13.38
CA ALA A 192 -18.40 -13.67 13.53
C ALA A 192 -18.31 -14.20 14.98
N GLY A 193 -17.89 -13.37 15.95
CA GLY A 193 -17.72 -13.77 17.35
C GLY A 193 -16.62 -14.83 17.56
N ARG A 194 -15.68 -14.96 16.62
CA ARG A 194 -14.56 -15.93 16.73
C ARG A 194 -13.44 -15.38 17.62
N VAL A 195 -13.40 -14.10 17.85
CA VAL A 195 -12.51 -13.39 18.77
C VAL A 195 -13.33 -12.40 19.57
N ASP A 196 -12.87 -12.06 20.77
CA ASP A 196 -13.55 -11.13 21.66
C ASP A 196 -13.18 -9.69 21.36
N PHE A 197 -11.93 -9.47 20.93
CA PHE A 197 -11.40 -8.16 20.62
C PHE A 197 -10.68 -8.12 19.26
N LEU A 198 -10.80 -6.98 18.61
CA LEU A 198 -9.90 -6.54 17.56
C LEU A 198 -9.13 -5.32 18.08
N ILE A 199 -7.80 -5.36 18.04
CA ILE A 199 -6.99 -4.18 18.35
C ILE A 199 -6.65 -3.42 17.08
N THR A 200 -7.05 -2.14 17.06
CA THR A 200 -6.83 -1.25 15.90
C THR A 200 -7.13 0.21 16.29
N THR A 201 -7.01 1.14 15.33
CA THR A 201 -7.41 2.53 15.52
C THR A 201 -8.92 2.70 15.26
N GLU A 202 -9.52 3.73 15.85
CA GLU A 202 -10.93 4.07 15.61
C GLU A 202 -11.21 4.34 14.13
N PHE A 203 -10.31 5.04 13.46
CA PHE A 203 -10.46 5.34 12.05
C PHE A 203 -10.37 4.09 11.16
N THR A 204 -9.46 3.17 11.48
CA THR A 204 -9.32 1.91 10.74
C THR A 204 -10.57 1.03 10.86
N ILE A 205 -11.11 0.87 12.07
CA ILE A 205 -12.30 0.02 12.24
C ILE A 205 -13.54 0.66 11.61
N TYR A 206 -13.70 1.98 11.70
CA TYR A 206 -14.77 2.71 11.03
C TYR A 206 -14.74 2.47 9.51
N GLU A 207 -13.59 2.67 8.87
CA GLU A 207 -13.43 2.47 7.43
C GLU A 207 -13.57 0.99 7.02
N ALA A 208 -13.09 0.06 7.84
CA ALA A 208 -13.24 -1.37 7.58
C ALA A 208 -14.73 -1.79 7.60
N LEU A 209 -15.51 -1.30 8.55
CA LEU A 209 -16.95 -1.56 8.64
C LEU A 209 -17.71 -0.91 7.47
N ARG A 210 -17.40 0.35 7.15
CA ARG A 210 -18.01 1.07 6.03
C ARG A 210 -17.81 0.33 4.69
N ARG A 211 -16.64 -0.24 4.46
CA ARG A 211 -16.30 -1.00 3.23
C ARG A 211 -17.10 -2.28 3.05
N ILE A 212 -17.64 -2.84 4.14
CA ILE A 212 -18.46 -4.06 4.11
C ILE A 212 -19.92 -3.78 4.43
N ASP A 213 -20.32 -2.50 4.35
CA ASP A 213 -21.70 -2.01 4.58
C ASP A 213 -22.24 -2.45 5.96
N LYS A 214 -21.44 -2.24 7.00
CA LYS A 214 -21.79 -2.50 8.40
C LYS A 214 -21.78 -1.20 9.21
N PRO A 215 -22.78 -0.97 10.07
CA PRO A 215 -22.84 0.21 10.92
C PRO A 215 -21.75 0.16 12.01
N TYR A 216 -21.18 1.32 12.31
CA TYR A 216 -20.12 1.45 13.33
C TYR A 216 -20.60 1.05 14.73
N GLU A 217 -21.88 1.23 15.02
CA GLU A 217 -22.53 0.92 16.29
C GLU A 217 -22.50 -0.58 16.63
N MET A 218 -22.14 -1.44 15.68
CA MET A 218 -21.91 -2.88 15.95
C MET A 218 -20.72 -3.13 16.87
N VAL A 219 -19.81 -2.17 16.99
CA VAL A 219 -18.61 -2.29 17.80
C VAL A 219 -18.52 -1.16 18.82
N ILE A 220 -17.79 -1.42 19.91
CA ILE A 220 -17.52 -0.45 20.96
C ILE A 220 -16.04 -0.50 21.31
N SER A 221 -15.40 0.67 21.46
CA SER A 221 -14.09 0.78 22.10
C SER A 221 -14.21 0.40 23.57
N ALA A 222 -13.64 -0.73 23.94
CA ALA A 222 -13.69 -1.26 25.31
C ALA A 222 -12.52 -0.77 26.17
N PHE A 223 -11.37 -0.49 25.56
CA PHE A 223 -10.17 -0.07 26.27
C PHE A 223 -9.17 0.60 25.32
N GLU A 224 -8.59 1.74 25.69
CA GLU A 224 -7.46 2.35 24.99
C GLU A 224 -6.18 1.62 25.42
N VAL A 225 -5.51 0.95 24.47
CA VAL A 225 -4.40 0.06 24.81
C VAL A 225 -3.10 0.81 24.99
N ARG A 226 -2.84 1.78 24.12
CA ARG A 226 -1.59 2.51 24.10
C ARG A 226 -1.79 3.89 23.47
N ASP A 227 -1.36 4.89 24.20
CA ASP A 227 -1.12 6.20 23.63
C ASP A 227 0.24 6.19 22.92
N ARG A 228 0.22 6.26 21.59
CA ARG A 228 1.42 6.37 20.76
C ARG A 228 1.77 7.81 20.40
N SER A 229 1.35 8.77 21.21
CA SER A 229 1.63 10.18 20.95
C SER A 229 3.13 10.48 20.77
N GLY A 230 4.01 9.68 21.37
CA GLY A 230 5.46 9.74 21.20
C GLY A 230 6.01 8.90 20.03
N GLU A 231 5.25 7.97 19.47
CA GLU A 231 5.69 7.12 18.37
C GLU A 231 5.25 7.69 17.04
N ARG A 232 6.16 7.68 16.07
CA ARG A 232 5.90 8.25 14.75
C ARG A 232 5.91 7.15 13.70
N ALA A 233 4.86 7.08 12.90
CA ALA A 233 4.88 6.31 11.66
C ALA A 233 5.73 7.08 10.64
N CYS A 234 6.68 6.39 10.03
CA CYS A 234 7.74 6.97 9.21
C CYS A 234 7.87 6.26 7.86
N MET A 235 8.72 6.78 7.00
CA MET A 235 9.41 6.06 5.94
C MET A 235 10.72 5.55 6.52
N ALA A 236 11.09 4.31 6.20
CA ALA A 236 12.34 3.69 6.65
C ALA A 236 13.03 3.00 5.47
N PHE A 237 14.31 3.25 5.31
CA PHE A 237 15.12 2.77 4.19
C PHE A 237 16.10 1.70 4.66
N HIS A 238 16.40 0.76 3.77
CA HIS A 238 17.53 -0.14 3.99
C HIS A 238 18.81 0.66 4.24
N PRO A 239 19.68 0.27 5.19
CA PRO A 239 20.88 1.05 5.53
C PRO A 239 21.83 1.29 4.35
N ASP A 240 21.89 0.35 3.39
CA ASP A 240 22.73 0.47 2.19
C ASP A 240 22.07 1.24 1.04
N THR A 241 20.92 1.90 1.28
CA THR A 241 20.32 2.82 0.29
C THR A 241 21.18 4.07 0.18
N ASP A 242 21.31 4.61 -1.04
CA ASP A 242 22.09 5.82 -1.29
C ASP A 242 21.71 6.96 -0.35
N SER A 243 22.70 7.50 0.34
CA SER A 243 22.47 8.52 1.38
C SER A 243 21.95 9.84 0.84
N GLU A 244 22.32 10.21 -0.41
CA GLU A 244 21.81 11.44 -1.04
C GLU A 244 20.34 11.27 -1.42
N LEU A 245 19.94 10.08 -1.93
CA LEU A 245 18.53 9.75 -2.16
C LEU A 245 17.72 9.87 -0.86
N ILE A 246 18.20 9.28 0.23
CA ILE A 246 17.52 9.38 1.54
C ILE A 246 17.39 10.84 1.99
N ASN A 247 18.45 11.65 1.81
CA ASN A 247 18.43 13.05 2.18
C ASN A 247 17.49 13.88 1.31
N GLN A 248 17.34 13.57 0.02
CA GLN A 248 16.35 14.19 -0.86
C GLN A 248 14.93 13.91 -0.33
N VAL A 249 14.60 12.67 0.01
CA VAL A 249 13.31 12.32 0.60
C VAL A 249 13.09 13.01 1.95
N ARG A 250 14.09 13.06 2.82
CA ARG A 250 14.01 13.77 4.11
C ARG A 250 13.67 15.26 3.92
N ARG A 251 14.31 15.93 2.95
CA ARG A 251 14.04 17.34 2.62
C ARG A 251 12.61 17.52 2.09
N ALA A 252 12.20 16.69 1.13
CA ALA A 252 10.86 16.74 0.55
C ALA A 252 9.77 16.49 1.59
N LEU A 253 9.96 15.48 2.48
CA LEU A 253 9.02 15.18 3.56
C LEU A 253 8.92 16.34 4.57
N ALA A 254 10.04 16.96 4.93
CA ALA A 254 10.05 18.10 5.83
C ALA A 254 9.32 19.31 5.22
N GLU A 255 9.51 19.56 3.92
CA GLU A 255 8.81 20.63 3.19
C GLU A 255 7.31 20.35 3.11
N HIS A 256 6.91 19.11 2.74
CA HIS A 256 5.52 18.71 2.73
C HIS A 256 4.87 18.93 4.12
N ASN A 257 5.55 18.51 5.19
CA ASN A 257 5.02 18.65 6.55
C ASN A 257 4.84 20.12 6.95
N ARG A 258 5.74 21.01 6.57
CA ARG A 258 5.58 22.46 6.82
C ARG A 258 4.34 23.04 6.13
N ARG A 259 4.00 22.59 4.92
CA ARG A 259 2.84 23.09 4.17
C ARG A 259 1.50 22.63 4.74
N TYR A 260 1.42 21.37 5.21
CA TYR A 260 0.14 20.73 5.53
C TYR A 260 -0.11 20.51 7.02
N ILE A 261 0.92 20.63 7.87
CA ILE A 261 0.77 20.42 9.32
C ILE A 261 0.83 21.74 10.09
N GLY A 262 1.33 22.81 9.46
CA GLY A 262 1.56 24.11 10.11
C GLY A 262 2.67 24.06 11.16
N PRO A 263 3.06 25.21 11.74
CA PRO A 263 3.96 25.26 12.88
C PRO A 263 3.35 24.67 14.12
#